data_352b57a49def454043c459c8cb909a3e
#
_entry.id   352b57a49def454043c459c8cb909a3e
#
_cell.length_a   1.000
_cell.length_b   1.000
_cell.length_c   1.000
_cell.angle_alpha   90.00
_cell.angle_beta   90.00
_cell.angle_gamma   90.00
#
_symmetry.space_group_name_H-M   'P 1'
#
loop_
_entity.id
_entity.type
_entity.pdbx_description
1 polymer ?
#
loop_
_entity_poly.entity_id
_entity_poly.type
_entity_poly.pdbx_seq_one_letter_code
_entity_poly.pdbx_strand_id
1 'polypeptide(L)'
;MKAVVIAEPGRIELTTVEDPAPGPRDVVVAVAACGLCGTDLHILQGEFAPTLPIVPGHEFAGEVVAVGTAVTEVAVGARVAVDPSLHCGECHYCRQGRGNLCERWAAIGVTEPGGAAEFAVAPVANCAVLPEHVATADAALIEPLSCAVRGYDVLRGRLGAHVLIYGSGTMGLMMLELAKRTGAASVDVVDINPERLATARLLGCDHATASADAITRPRGWDVVIDATGNAAAIQDGLGRVGRGGTFLQFGVADYAARAVIEPYRIYNQEITITGSMAVLHSYERAAELFAAGVLDPGVFISDRFPLSGYAQAVERFSAGLGRKILVQP
;
A
#
# COMPACT_ATOMS: atom_id res chain seq x y z
N MET A 1 5.06 16.39 21.54
CA MET A 1 4.57 16.53 20.16
C MET A 1 3.07 16.29 20.05
N LYS A 2 2.42 16.84 19.04
CA LYS A 2 1.03 16.46 18.71
C LYS A 2 1.00 15.17 17.91
N ALA A 3 0.06 14.29 18.26
CA ALA A 3 -0.15 13.03 17.56
C ALA A 3 -1.64 12.66 17.55
N VAL A 4 -2.05 12.00 16.49
CA VAL A 4 -3.31 11.26 16.46
C VAL A 4 -3.12 9.96 17.21
N VAL A 5 -4.04 9.64 18.12
CA VAL A 5 -4.02 8.40 18.89
C VAL A 5 -5.33 7.67 18.68
N ILE A 6 -5.26 6.42 18.29
CA ILE A 6 -6.38 5.48 18.40
C ILE A 6 -6.30 4.90 19.82
N ALA A 7 -7.17 5.41 20.71
CA ALA A 7 -7.13 5.06 22.13
C ALA A 7 -7.81 3.70 22.40
N GLU A 8 -8.89 3.43 21.67
CA GLU A 8 -9.68 2.21 21.68
C GLU A 8 -10.44 2.08 20.35
N PRO A 9 -10.99 0.93 19.99
CA PRO A 9 -11.75 0.78 18.77
C PRO A 9 -12.83 1.86 18.61
N GLY A 10 -12.85 2.53 17.47
CA GLY A 10 -13.79 3.60 17.14
C GLY A 10 -13.42 4.98 17.71
N ARG A 11 -12.33 5.13 18.48
CA ARG A 11 -12.00 6.39 19.16
C ARG A 11 -10.67 6.96 18.68
N ILE A 12 -10.76 8.07 17.96
CA ILE A 12 -9.61 8.85 17.47
C ILE A 12 -9.48 10.11 18.33
N GLU A 13 -8.27 10.39 18.80
CA GLU A 13 -7.95 11.58 19.57
C GLU A 13 -6.74 12.30 18.98
N LEU A 14 -6.82 13.63 18.83
CA LEU A 14 -5.62 14.45 18.65
C LEU A 14 -5.15 14.90 20.04
N THR A 15 -3.99 14.48 20.44
CA THR A 15 -3.46 14.76 21.78
C THR A 15 -1.99 15.15 21.75
N THR A 16 -1.46 15.51 22.90
CA THR A 16 -0.02 15.74 23.09
C THR A 16 0.58 14.51 23.75
N VAL A 17 1.58 13.95 23.10
CA VAL A 17 2.38 12.84 23.61
C VAL A 17 3.84 13.28 23.82
N GLU A 18 4.64 12.48 24.51
CA GLU A 18 6.06 12.72 24.67
C GLU A 18 6.78 12.74 23.31
N ASP A 19 7.76 13.63 23.17
CA ASP A 19 8.58 13.67 21.97
C ASP A 19 9.44 12.41 21.89
N PRO A 20 9.53 11.76 20.71
CA PRO A 20 10.27 10.52 20.59
C PRO A 20 11.79 10.78 20.59
N ALA A 21 12.53 9.85 21.19
CA ALA A 21 14.00 9.84 21.13
C ALA A 21 14.48 8.63 20.31
N PRO A 22 15.54 8.78 19.49
CA PRO A 22 16.05 7.68 18.69
C PRO A 22 16.81 6.67 19.54
N GLY A 23 16.59 5.37 19.30
CA GLY A 23 17.50 4.32 19.74
C GLY A 23 18.84 4.40 19.01
N PRO A 24 19.84 3.55 19.36
CA PRO A 24 21.18 3.65 18.78
C PRO A 24 21.23 3.58 17.25
N ARG A 25 20.35 2.83 16.62
CA ARG A 25 20.27 2.62 15.16
C ARG A 25 19.01 3.25 14.52
N ASP A 26 18.33 4.13 15.26
CA ASP A 26 17.10 4.77 14.80
C ASP A 26 17.35 6.23 14.42
N VAL A 27 16.40 6.77 13.70
CA VAL A 27 16.27 8.20 13.41
C VAL A 27 14.93 8.71 13.89
N VAL A 28 14.86 10.01 14.21
CA VAL A 28 13.60 10.73 14.38
C VAL A 28 13.33 11.51 13.12
N VAL A 29 12.16 11.30 12.55
CA VAL A 29 11.68 11.95 11.32
C VAL A 29 10.62 12.98 11.70
N ALA A 30 10.83 14.25 11.36
CA ALA A 30 9.78 15.26 11.33
C ALA A 30 8.88 14.96 10.12
N VAL A 31 7.65 14.56 10.38
CA VAL A 31 6.74 14.06 9.35
C VAL A 31 6.24 15.20 8.48
N ALA A 32 6.47 15.14 7.18
CA ALA A 32 5.94 16.09 6.21
C ALA A 32 4.52 15.72 5.74
N ALA A 33 4.24 14.44 5.62
CA ALA A 33 2.92 13.90 5.34
C ALA A 33 2.85 12.40 5.68
N CYS A 34 1.65 11.96 6.03
CA CYS A 34 1.30 10.56 6.23
C CYS A 34 0.04 10.23 5.43
N GLY A 35 0.07 9.15 4.64
CA GLY A 35 -1.05 8.66 3.85
C GLY A 35 -2.04 7.86 4.68
N LEU A 36 -3.34 8.00 4.38
CA LEU A 36 -4.38 7.12 4.89
C LEU A 36 -4.52 5.86 4.02
N CYS A 37 -4.65 4.72 4.68
CA CYS A 37 -4.82 3.40 4.10
C CYS A 37 -6.05 2.67 4.66
N GLY A 38 -6.53 1.64 3.97
CA GLY A 38 -7.56 0.73 4.51
C GLY A 38 -7.14 0.08 5.83
N THR A 39 -5.86 -0.16 6.03
CA THR A 39 -5.29 -0.67 7.29
C THR A 39 -5.62 0.23 8.49
N ASP A 40 -5.63 1.57 8.31
CA ASP A 40 -5.99 2.48 9.40
C ASP A 40 -7.45 2.33 9.84
N LEU A 41 -8.35 1.99 8.88
CA LEU A 41 -9.74 1.66 9.22
C LEU A 41 -9.85 0.35 9.98
N HIS A 42 -9.11 -0.68 9.57
CA HIS A 42 -9.08 -1.96 10.28
C HIS A 42 -8.55 -1.80 11.71
N ILE A 43 -7.48 -1.00 11.90
CA ILE A 43 -6.95 -0.68 13.24
C ILE A 43 -8.02 0.04 14.07
N LEU A 44 -8.71 1.03 13.49
CA LEU A 44 -9.77 1.77 14.15
C LEU A 44 -10.96 0.88 14.52
N GLN A 45 -11.20 -0.20 13.78
CA GLN A 45 -12.22 -1.22 14.09
C GLN A 45 -11.74 -2.26 15.11
N GLY A 46 -10.48 -2.22 15.53
CA GLY A 46 -9.87 -3.18 16.45
C GLY A 46 -9.39 -4.47 15.79
N GLU A 47 -9.28 -4.44 14.45
CA GLU A 47 -8.70 -5.53 13.66
C GLU A 47 -7.16 -5.43 13.61
N PHE A 48 -6.47 -6.47 13.10
CA PHE A 48 -4.99 -6.60 13.10
C PHE A 48 -4.35 -6.65 14.50
N ALA A 49 -5.16 -6.82 15.57
CA ALA A 49 -4.70 -6.91 16.95
C ALA A 49 -3.66 -5.84 17.34
N PRO A 50 -3.90 -4.54 17.08
CA PRO A 50 -2.97 -3.49 17.47
C PRO A 50 -2.87 -3.46 18.99
N THR A 51 -1.70 -3.08 19.51
CA THR A 51 -1.56 -2.74 20.92
C THR A 51 -2.06 -1.31 21.12
N LEU A 52 -3.30 -1.16 21.58
CA LEU A 52 -3.87 0.16 21.85
C LEU A 52 -3.46 0.66 23.25
N PRO A 53 -3.27 1.98 23.45
CA PRO A 53 -3.38 3.05 22.45
C PRO A 53 -2.21 3.06 21.45
N ILE A 54 -2.48 3.50 20.19
CA ILE A 54 -1.44 3.57 19.16
C ILE A 54 -1.52 4.88 18.36
N VAL A 55 -0.38 5.40 17.91
CA VAL A 55 -0.30 6.41 16.86
C VAL A 55 -0.33 5.68 15.51
N PRO A 56 -1.37 5.84 14.67
CA PRO A 56 -1.47 5.16 13.39
C PRO A 56 -0.59 5.82 12.32
N GLY A 57 -0.68 5.31 11.08
CA GLY A 57 -0.07 5.89 9.90
C GLY A 57 1.27 5.27 9.55
N HIS A 58 1.25 4.41 8.54
CA HIS A 58 2.40 3.62 8.08
C HIS A 58 2.93 4.08 6.72
N GLU A 59 2.28 5.02 6.06
CA GLU A 59 2.68 5.57 4.77
C GLU A 59 3.20 7.00 4.95
N PHE A 60 4.45 7.19 5.40
CA PHE A 60 4.93 8.53 5.71
C PHE A 60 6.34 8.85 5.19
N ALA A 61 6.58 10.14 5.02
CA ALA A 61 7.86 10.70 4.64
C ALA A 61 8.10 12.01 5.41
N GLY A 62 9.36 12.39 5.56
CA GLY A 62 9.71 13.59 6.31
C GLY A 62 11.19 13.90 6.25
N GLU A 63 11.65 14.74 7.18
CA GLU A 63 13.03 15.15 7.36
C GLU A 63 13.61 14.56 8.66
N VAL A 64 14.80 14.01 8.60
CA VAL A 64 15.53 13.51 9.77
C VAL A 64 15.94 14.68 10.66
N VAL A 65 15.46 14.70 11.90
CA VAL A 65 15.75 15.76 12.87
C VAL A 65 16.65 15.31 14.03
N ALA A 66 16.76 14.01 14.26
CA ALA A 66 17.70 13.41 15.20
C ALA A 66 18.14 12.04 14.72
N VAL A 67 19.36 11.66 15.07
CA VAL A 67 19.95 10.35 14.73
C VAL A 67 20.50 9.67 15.98
N GLY A 68 20.39 8.36 16.03
CA GLY A 68 20.97 7.53 17.09
C GLY A 68 22.49 7.48 17.02
N THR A 69 23.12 7.10 18.13
CA THR A 69 24.58 7.16 18.31
C THR A 69 25.37 6.24 17.38
N ALA A 70 24.75 5.23 16.80
CA ALA A 70 25.36 4.28 15.87
C ALA A 70 24.89 4.47 14.41
N VAL A 71 24.18 5.56 14.11
CA VAL A 71 23.75 5.91 12.75
C VAL A 71 24.86 6.68 12.03
N THR A 72 25.25 6.21 10.87
CA THR A 72 26.27 6.82 10.00
C THR A 72 25.79 7.00 8.55
N GLU A 73 24.68 6.38 8.20
CA GLU A 73 24.15 6.28 6.83
C GLU A 73 23.39 7.53 6.39
N VAL A 74 22.76 8.22 7.35
CA VAL A 74 21.99 9.45 7.10
C VAL A 74 22.37 10.54 8.10
N ALA A 75 22.24 11.78 7.69
CA ALA A 75 22.48 12.96 8.56
C ALA A 75 21.17 13.66 8.90
N VAL A 76 21.19 14.47 9.94
CA VAL A 76 20.11 15.44 10.22
C VAL A 76 19.95 16.36 9.01
N GLY A 77 18.70 16.63 8.63
CA GLY A 77 18.33 17.36 7.41
C GLY A 77 18.11 16.47 6.17
N ALA A 78 18.44 15.17 6.24
CA ALA A 78 18.14 14.25 5.15
C ALA A 78 16.62 14.06 5.02
N ARG A 79 16.10 14.13 3.79
CA ARG A 79 14.70 13.84 3.50
C ARG A 79 14.54 12.35 3.18
N VAL A 80 13.59 11.71 3.84
CA VAL A 80 13.43 10.26 3.77
C VAL A 80 11.96 9.87 3.62
N ALA A 81 11.72 8.75 2.93
CA ALA A 81 10.48 7.98 3.04
C ALA A 81 10.78 6.72 3.86
N VAL A 82 9.80 6.25 4.63
CA VAL A 82 10.00 5.18 5.62
C VAL A 82 9.27 3.90 5.22
N ASP A 83 10.00 2.79 5.09
CA ASP A 83 9.44 1.44 5.05
C ASP A 83 8.94 1.08 6.46
N PRO A 84 7.63 0.90 6.65
CA PRO A 84 7.08 0.60 7.97
C PRO A 84 7.39 -0.83 8.44
N SER A 85 7.87 -1.72 7.57
CA SER A 85 7.99 -3.15 7.85
C SER A 85 9.12 -3.46 8.83
N LEU A 86 8.78 -4.08 9.96
CA LEU A 86 9.74 -4.52 10.97
C LEU A 86 9.75 -6.05 11.03
N HIS A 87 10.95 -6.63 11.01
CA HIS A 87 11.11 -8.08 11.08
C HIS A 87 12.30 -8.47 11.96
N CYS A 88 12.24 -9.63 12.59
CA CYS A 88 13.21 -10.03 13.61
C CYS A 88 14.59 -10.44 13.06
N GLY A 89 14.72 -10.72 11.76
CA GLY A 89 15.97 -11.17 11.14
C GLY A 89 16.39 -12.63 11.43
N GLU A 90 15.82 -13.31 12.42
CA GLU A 90 16.32 -14.60 12.94
C GLU A 90 15.35 -15.78 12.86
N CYS A 91 14.04 -15.57 12.65
CA CYS A 91 13.08 -16.67 12.51
C CYS A 91 13.26 -17.44 11.20
N HIS A 92 12.52 -18.53 11.05
CA HIS A 92 12.60 -19.38 9.86
C HIS A 92 12.41 -18.59 8.56
N TYR A 93 11.39 -17.73 8.48
CA TYR A 93 11.09 -16.97 7.28
C TYR A 93 12.13 -15.86 7.01
N CYS A 94 12.58 -15.16 8.05
CA CYS A 94 13.61 -14.12 7.90
C CYS A 94 14.93 -14.69 7.35
N ARG A 95 15.35 -15.85 7.84
CA ARG A 95 16.57 -16.53 7.33
C ARG A 95 16.46 -16.97 5.87
N GLN A 96 15.25 -17.05 5.33
CA GLN A 96 14.98 -17.32 3.90
C GLN A 96 14.82 -16.03 3.07
N GLY A 97 15.07 -14.85 3.64
CA GLY A 97 14.84 -13.58 2.97
C GLY A 97 13.35 -13.21 2.81
N ARG A 98 12.47 -13.81 3.62
CA ARG A 98 11.01 -13.60 3.59
C ARG A 98 10.55 -12.84 4.84
N GLY A 99 11.14 -11.66 5.07
CA GLY A 99 10.86 -10.82 6.24
C GLY A 99 9.39 -10.44 6.38
N ASN A 100 8.68 -10.26 5.27
CA ASN A 100 7.24 -10.00 5.27
C ASN A 100 6.37 -11.12 5.89
N LEU A 101 6.91 -12.33 6.01
CA LEU A 101 6.27 -13.48 6.67
C LEU A 101 6.91 -13.79 8.04
N CYS A 102 7.58 -12.81 8.64
CA CYS A 102 8.22 -12.98 9.95
C CYS A 102 7.21 -13.43 11.01
N GLU A 103 7.61 -14.42 11.83
CA GLU A 103 6.77 -14.91 12.94
C GLU A 103 6.53 -13.84 14.03
N ARG A 104 7.40 -12.83 14.06
CA ARG A 104 7.30 -11.63 14.93
C ARG A 104 7.23 -10.37 14.06
N TRP A 105 6.41 -10.43 13.01
CA TRP A 105 6.22 -9.29 12.13
C TRP A 105 5.57 -8.14 12.88
N ALA A 106 6.11 -6.94 12.69
CA ALA A 106 5.57 -5.71 13.21
C ALA A 106 5.63 -4.62 12.13
N ALA A 107 4.92 -3.52 12.33
CA ALA A 107 4.98 -2.39 11.42
C ALA A 107 4.75 -1.07 12.15
N ILE A 108 5.55 -0.06 11.78
CA ILE A 108 5.39 1.33 12.21
C ILE A 108 4.02 1.82 11.74
N GLY A 109 3.21 2.37 12.64
CA GLY A 109 1.85 2.83 12.36
C GLY A 109 0.78 1.74 12.36
N VAL A 110 1.14 0.48 12.65
CA VAL A 110 0.20 -0.66 12.74
C VAL A 110 0.30 -1.36 14.09
N THR A 111 1.49 -1.76 14.49
CA THR A 111 1.78 -2.40 15.79
C THR A 111 2.73 -1.57 16.64
N GLU A 112 3.46 -0.66 16.03
CA GLU A 112 4.35 0.31 16.65
C GLU A 112 3.89 1.74 16.30
N PRO A 113 4.21 2.77 17.10
CA PRO A 113 3.82 4.16 16.82
C PRO A 113 4.24 4.63 15.43
N GLY A 114 3.33 5.29 14.71
CA GLY A 114 3.48 5.68 13.31
C GLY A 114 3.59 7.17 13.04
N GLY A 115 3.34 7.53 11.76
CA GLY A 115 3.53 8.86 11.18
C GLY A 115 2.34 9.81 11.25
N ALA A 116 1.21 9.43 11.89
CA ALA A 116 0.11 10.38 12.12
C ALA A 116 0.43 11.30 13.32
N ALA A 117 1.61 11.92 13.32
CA ALA A 117 2.18 12.74 14.37
C ALA A 117 3.17 13.75 13.79
N GLU A 118 3.60 14.74 14.60
CA GLU A 118 4.65 15.68 14.20
C GLU A 118 6.00 14.98 14.00
N PHE A 119 6.29 13.94 14.79
CA PHE A 119 7.53 13.16 14.69
C PHE A 119 7.26 11.66 14.78
N ALA A 120 8.09 10.88 14.11
CA ALA A 120 8.06 9.41 14.18
C ALA A 120 9.49 8.86 14.29
N VAL A 121 9.64 7.69 14.94
CA VAL A 121 10.91 6.94 14.99
C VAL A 121 10.90 5.86 13.94
N ALA A 122 12.03 5.67 13.27
CA ALA A 122 12.24 4.56 12.36
C ALA A 122 13.69 4.04 12.46
N PRO A 123 13.92 2.72 12.29
CA PRO A 123 15.27 2.22 12.08
C PRO A 123 15.88 2.86 10.83
N VAL A 124 17.16 3.23 10.89
CA VAL A 124 17.83 3.86 9.74
C VAL A 124 17.80 2.97 8.49
N ALA A 125 17.83 1.66 8.68
CA ALA A 125 17.74 0.68 7.59
C ALA A 125 16.39 0.70 6.84
N ASN A 126 15.37 1.30 7.44
CA ASN A 126 14.03 1.44 6.85
C ASN A 126 13.84 2.79 6.13
N CYS A 127 14.87 3.64 6.08
CA CYS A 127 14.79 4.98 5.52
C CYS A 127 15.37 5.04 4.10
N ALA A 128 14.55 5.29 3.11
CA ALA A 128 14.99 5.60 1.75
C ALA A 128 15.22 7.10 1.61
N VAL A 129 16.45 7.53 1.31
CA VAL A 129 16.81 8.93 1.11
C VAL A 129 16.22 9.44 -0.20
N LEU A 130 15.55 10.60 -0.14
CA LEU A 130 14.87 11.20 -1.28
C LEU A 130 15.80 12.13 -2.07
N PRO A 131 15.82 12.04 -3.41
CA PRO A 131 16.49 13.03 -4.27
C PRO A 131 15.90 14.43 -4.10
N GLU A 132 16.68 15.48 -4.41
CA GLU A 132 16.27 16.88 -4.24
C GLU A 132 14.99 17.27 -5.00
N HIS A 133 14.76 16.67 -6.15
CA HIS A 133 13.59 16.98 -6.99
C HIS A 133 12.28 16.35 -6.50
N VAL A 134 12.35 15.40 -5.55
CA VAL A 134 11.16 14.75 -4.98
C VAL A 134 10.58 15.62 -3.87
N ALA A 135 9.31 15.96 -3.97
CA ALA A 135 8.60 16.66 -2.89
C ALA A 135 8.38 15.70 -1.71
N THR A 136 8.87 16.08 -0.53
CA THR A 136 8.89 15.18 0.64
C THR A 136 7.50 14.68 1.03
N ALA A 137 6.49 15.55 1.01
CA ALA A 137 5.13 15.17 1.37
C ALA A 137 4.52 14.15 0.37
N ASP A 138 4.88 14.23 -0.92
CA ASP A 138 4.37 13.32 -1.93
C ASP A 138 5.02 11.93 -1.84
N ALA A 139 6.19 11.84 -1.22
CA ALA A 139 6.92 10.60 -1.00
C ALA A 139 6.20 9.62 -0.04
N ALA A 140 5.14 10.05 0.64
CA ALA A 140 4.22 9.15 1.33
C ALA A 140 3.56 8.12 0.38
N LEU A 141 3.56 8.36 -0.95
CA LEU A 141 3.14 7.40 -1.97
C LEU A 141 4.12 6.24 -2.20
N ILE A 142 5.35 6.32 -1.67
CA ILE A 142 6.37 5.28 -1.89
C ILE A 142 6.00 3.97 -1.18
N GLU A 143 5.43 4.05 0.01
CA GLU A 143 5.00 2.83 0.72
C GLU A 143 3.95 2.04 -0.08
N PRO A 144 2.79 2.60 -0.46
CA PRO A 144 1.82 1.84 -1.25
C PRO A 144 2.36 1.43 -2.64
N LEU A 145 3.23 2.23 -3.26
CA LEU A 145 3.91 1.83 -4.48
C LEU A 145 4.81 0.61 -4.23
N SER A 146 5.48 0.51 -3.08
CA SER A 146 6.32 -0.63 -2.74
C SER A 146 5.51 -1.92 -2.60
N CYS A 147 4.30 -1.84 -2.06
CA CYS A 147 3.35 -2.95 -2.04
C CYS A 147 2.95 -3.38 -3.46
N ALA A 148 2.67 -2.42 -4.35
CA ALA A 148 2.36 -2.71 -5.75
C ALA A 148 3.54 -3.35 -6.49
N VAL A 149 4.78 -2.87 -6.30
CA VAL A 149 6.00 -3.48 -6.83
C VAL A 149 6.15 -4.92 -6.34
N ARG A 150 5.91 -5.17 -5.04
CA ARG A 150 5.90 -6.53 -4.49
C ARG A 150 4.84 -7.41 -5.14
N GLY A 151 3.65 -6.87 -5.42
CA GLY A 151 2.60 -7.56 -6.16
C GLY A 151 3.09 -8.06 -7.53
N TYR A 152 3.85 -7.23 -8.25
CA TYR A 152 4.44 -7.61 -9.53
C TYR A 152 5.56 -8.65 -9.39
N ASP A 153 6.34 -8.64 -8.32
CA ASP A 153 7.36 -9.68 -8.07
C ASP A 153 6.75 -11.08 -7.96
N VAL A 154 5.57 -11.21 -7.33
CA VAL A 154 4.90 -12.52 -7.22
C VAL A 154 4.17 -12.94 -8.48
N LEU A 155 3.79 -12.00 -9.35
CA LEU A 155 3.17 -12.28 -10.64
C LEU A 155 4.13 -12.90 -11.68
N ARG A 156 5.44 -12.78 -11.47
CA ARG A 156 6.47 -13.24 -12.43
C ARG A 156 6.22 -12.72 -13.84
N GLY A 157 6.08 -11.40 -13.96
CA GLY A 157 5.66 -10.62 -15.11
C GLY A 157 5.88 -11.25 -16.49
N ARG A 158 4.85 -11.18 -17.35
CA ARG A 158 4.87 -11.72 -18.69
C ARG A 158 4.63 -10.59 -19.67
N LEU A 159 5.58 -10.32 -20.56
CA LEU A 159 5.40 -9.37 -21.64
C LEU A 159 4.23 -9.79 -22.54
N GLY A 160 3.44 -8.82 -22.98
CA GLY A 160 2.28 -9.08 -23.82
C GLY A 160 1.07 -9.67 -23.09
N ALA A 161 1.07 -9.69 -21.74
CA ALA A 161 -0.04 -10.18 -20.96
C ALA A 161 -1.28 -9.28 -21.09
N HIS A 162 -2.46 -9.89 -21.09
CA HIS A 162 -3.73 -9.21 -20.90
C HIS A 162 -4.08 -9.21 -19.42
N VAL A 163 -4.20 -8.02 -18.84
CA VAL A 163 -4.37 -7.83 -17.39
C VAL A 163 -5.78 -7.33 -17.10
N LEU A 164 -6.45 -7.90 -16.11
CA LEU A 164 -7.70 -7.41 -15.54
C LEU A 164 -7.48 -7.02 -14.08
N ILE A 165 -7.88 -5.81 -13.71
CA ILE A 165 -7.76 -5.30 -12.35
C ILE A 165 -9.16 -5.02 -11.80
N TYR A 166 -9.50 -5.65 -10.68
CA TYR A 166 -10.68 -5.32 -9.88
C TYR A 166 -10.32 -4.29 -8.83
N GLY A 167 -11.02 -3.15 -8.85
CA GLY A 167 -10.77 -2.00 -8.01
C GLY A 167 -9.85 -0.98 -8.67
N SER A 168 -10.30 0.27 -8.74
CA SER A 168 -9.54 1.44 -9.20
C SER A 168 -9.36 2.49 -8.11
N GLY A 169 -9.25 2.04 -6.84
CA GLY A 169 -8.68 2.83 -5.75
C GLY A 169 -7.18 3.04 -5.95
N THR A 170 -6.51 3.67 -4.99
CA THR A 170 -5.07 3.96 -5.07
C THR A 170 -4.24 2.75 -5.50
N MET A 171 -4.47 1.59 -4.87
CA MET A 171 -3.70 0.38 -5.13
C MET A 171 -3.95 -0.17 -6.54
N GLY A 172 -5.21 -0.25 -6.98
CA GLY A 172 -5.54 -0.71 -8.33
C GLY A 172 -5.00 0.22 -9.42
N LEU A 173 -5.00 1.53 -9.19
CA LEU A 173 -4.38 2.50 -10.11
C LEU A 173 -2.85 2.36 -10.16
N MET A 174 -2.18 2.06 -9.04
CA MET A 174 -0.74 1.76 -9.03
C MET A 174 -0.45 0.46 -9.78
N MET A 175 -1.29 -0.57 -9.62
CA MET A 175 -1.19 -1.81 -10.39
C MET A 175 -1.39 -1.56 -11.90
N LEU A 176 -2.31 -0.68 -12.29
CA LEU A 176 -2.51 -0.26 -13.68
C LEU A 176 -1.24 0.39 -14.25
N GLU A 177 -0.65 1.37 -13.52
CA GLU A 177 0.57 2.05 -13.96
C GLU A 177 1.75 1.08 -14.12
N LEU A 178 1.92 0.15 -13.20
CA LEU A 178 2.97 -0.86 -13.31
C LEU A 178 2.69 -1.87 -14.43
N ALA A 179 1.43 -2.31 -14.65
CA ALA A 179 1.07 -3.20 -15.76
C ALA A 179 1.49 -2.63 -17.11
N LYS A 180 1.17 -1.37 -17.35
CA LYS A 180 1.54 -0.68 -18.59
C LYS A 180 3.06 -0.63 -18.79
N ARG A 181 3.82 -0.35 -17.73
CA ARG A 181 5.28 -0.24 -17.79
C ARG A 181 5.98 -1.60 -17.88
N THR A 182 5.36 -2.65 -17.41
CA THR A 182 5.89 -4.02 -17.54
C THR A 182 5.53 -4.69 -18.88
N GLY A 183 4.93 -3.94 -19.81
CA GLY A 183 4.67 -4.41 -21.17
C GLY A 183 3.42 -5.28 -21.30
N ALA A 184 2.35 -4.99 -20.54
CA ALA A 184 1.04 -5.57 -20.79
C ALA A 184 0.53 -5.20 -22.18
N ALA A 185 -0.10 -6.14 -22.87
CA ALA A 185 -0.73 -5.91 -24.16
C ALA A 185 -2.06 -5.16 -24.03
N SER A 186 -2.76 -5.36 -22.91
CA SER A 186 -3.91 -4.55 -22.52
C SER A 186 -4.09 -4.58 -20.99
N VAL A 187 -4.68 -3.51 -20.46
CA VAL A 187 -5.07 -3.43 -19.06
C VAL A 187 -6.53 -2.99 -18.97
N ASP A 188 -7.37 -3.89 -18.50
CA ASP A 188 -8.79 -3.67 -18.29
C ASP A 188 -9.05 -3.47 -16.79
N VAL A 189 -9.95 -2.55 -16.44
CA VAL A 189 -10.25 -2.19 -15.06
C VAL A 189 -11.74 -2.30 -14.77
N VAL A 190 -12.08 -2.91 -13.65
CA VAL A 190 -13.45 -3.02 -13.15
C VAL A 190 -13.58 -2.33 -11.79
N ASP A 191 -14.52 -1.40 -11.67
CA ASP A 191 -14.86 -0.75 -10.41
C ASP A 191 -16.33 -0.31 -10.43
N ILE A 192 -17.00 -0.38 -9.31
CA ILE A 192 -18.39 0.09 -9.17
C ILE A 192 -18.50 1.62 -9.08
N ASN A 193 -17.41 2.32 -8.80
CA ASN A 193 -17.37 3.77 -8.64
C ASN A 193 -17.00 4.45 -9.97
N PRO A 194 -17.91 5.24 -10.59
CA PRO A 194 -17.67 5.87 -11.87
C PRO A 194 -16.56 6.93 -11.86
N GLU A 195 -16.33 7.60 -10.72
CA GLU A 195 -15.25 8.60 -10.59
C GLU A 195 -13.88 7.93 -10.59
N ARG A 196 -13.76 6.77 -9.92
CA ARG A 196 -12.55 5.95 -9.93
C ARG A 196 -12.26 5.39 -11.32
N LEU A 197 -13.30 4.95 -12.04
CA LEU A 197 -13.17 4.53 -13.45
C LEU A 197 -12.72 5.68 -14.37
N ALA A 198 -13.15 6.91 -14.10
CA ALA A 198 -12.67 8.08 -14.86
C ALA A 198 -11.16 8.29 -14.68
N THR A 199 -10.64 8.09 -13.47
CA THR A 199 -9.20 8.17 -13.19
C THR A 199 -8.44 7.03 -13.88
N ALA A 200 -8.98 5.80 -13.89
CA ALA A 200 -8.36 4.69 -14.63
C ALA A 200 -8.27 4.97 -16.14
N ARG A 201 -9.30 5.62 -16.73
CA ARG A 201 -9.25 6.06 -18.13
C ARG A 201 -8.21 7.16 -18.36
N LEU A 202 -8.09 8.12 -17.45
CA LEU A 202 -7.07 9.15 -17.49
C LEU A 202 -5.66 8.54 -17.51
N LEU A 203 -5.43 7.49 -16.73
CA LEU A 203 -4.18 6.75 -16.69
C LEU A 203 -4.00 5.80 -17.89
N GLY A 204 -4.99 5.73 -18.81
CA GLY A 204 -4.90 5.03 -20.09
C GLY A 204 -5.05 3.51 -19.99
N CYS A 205 -5.99 3.02 -19.18
CA CYS A 205 -6.46 1.64 -19.31
C CYS A 205 -7.22 1.45 -20.64
N ASP A 206 -7.27 0.21 -21.16
CA ASP A 206 -7.96 -0.10 -22.41
C ASP A 206 -9.48 -0.07 -22.23
N HIS A 207 -9.98 -0.68 -21.16
CA HIS A 207 -11.38 -0.60 -20.77
C HIS A 207 -11.51 -0.29 -19.27
N ALA A 208 -12.51 0.53 -18.94
CA ALA A 208 -12.88 0.84 -17.55
C ALA A 208 -14.39 0.71 -17.43
N THR A 209 -14.88 -0.33 -16.74
CA THR A 209 -16.29 -0.74 -16.73
C THR A 209 -16.74 -1.11 -15.31
N ALA A 210 -18.06 -1.11 -15.10
CA ALA A 210 -18.62 -1.53 -13.81
C ALA A 210 -18.70 -3.08 -13.66
N SER A 211 -18.55 -3.83 -14.76
CA SER A 211 -18.55 -5.29 -14.76
C SER A 211 -17.64 -5.83 -15.85
N ALA A 212 -16.92 -6.91 -15.57
CA ALA A 212 -16.08 -7.60 -16.53
C ALA A 212 -16.90 -8.19 -17.71
N ASP A 213 -18.20 -8.42 -17.55
CA ASP A 213 -19.08 -8.89 -18.62
C ASP A 213 -19.21 -7.90 -19.80
N ALA A 214 -18.93 -6.62 -19.54
CA ALA A 214 -18.92 -5.61 -20.59
C ALA A 214 -17.68 -5.69 -21.50
N ILE A 215 -16.70 -6.55 -21.18
CA ILE A 215 -15.45 -6.69 -21.92
C ILE A 215 -15.41 -8.05 -22.59
N THR A 216 -15.36 -8.06 -23.92
CA THR A 216 -15.30 -9.31 -24.69
C THR A 216 -13.87 -9.85 -24.71
N ARG A 217 -13.61 -10.92 -23.95
CA ARG A 217 -12.33 -11.63 -23.91
C ARG A 217 -12.53 -13.15 -23.86
N PRO A 218 -12.71 -13.79 -25.02
CA PRO A 218 -13.12 -15.19 -25.07
C PRO A 218 -12.16 -16.19 -24.42
N ARG A 219 -10.87 -15.84 -24.33
CA ARG A 219 -9.82 -16.67 -23.70
C ARG A 219 -9.57 -16.36 -22.24
N GLY A 220 -10.27 -15.38 -21.66
CA GLY A 220 -9.98 -14.82 -20.34
C GLY A 220 -8.73 -13.94 -20.34
N TRP A 221 -8.24 -13.59 -19.17
CA TRP A 221 -7.05 -12.76 -18.97
C TRP A 221 -5.86 -13.59 -18.50
N ASP A 222 -4.66 -13.22 -18.93
CA ASP A 222 -3.42 -13.86 -18.49
C ASP A 222 -3.12 -13.57 -17.01
N VAL A 223 -3.50 -12.37 -16.56
CA VAL A 223 -3.36 -11.93 -15.17
C VAL A 223 -4.65 -11.26 -14.72
N VAL A 224 -5.17 -11.69 -13.58
CA VAL A 224 -6.31 -11.06 -12.90
C VAL A 224 -5.84 -10.65 -11.51
N ILE A 225 -6.03 -9.37 -11.17
CA ILE A 225 -5.62 -8.78 -9.89
C ILE A 225 -6.85 -8.33 -9.13
N ASP A 226 -7.06 -8.85 -7.93
CA ASP A 226 -8.00 -8.25 -7.00
C ASP A 226 -7.28 -7.19 -6.16
N ALA A 227 -7.69 -5.93 -6.28
CA ALA A 227 -7.27 -4.82 -5.44
C ALA A 227 -8.42 -4.27 -4.58
N THR A 228 -9.50 -5.05 -4.41
CA THR A 228 -10.71 -4.64 -3.68
C THR A 228 -10.80 -5.28 -2.30
N GLY A 229 -10.33 -6.52 -2.13
CA GLY A 229 -10.62 -7.35 -0.97
C GLY A 229 -12.09 -7.82 -0.85
N ASN A 230 -12.93 -7.51 -1.84
CA ASN A 230 -14.35 -7.89 -1.83
C ASN A 230 -14.55 -9.33 -2.30
N ALA A 231 -15.22 -10.17 -1.51
CA ALA A 231 -15.41 -11.59 -1.80
C ALA A 231 -16.10 -11.85 -3.15
N ALA A 232 -17.07 -11.02 -3.55
CA ALA A 232 -17.76 -11.19 -4.83
C ALA A 232 -16.84 -10.82 -6.01
N ALA A 233 -16.04 -9.76 -5.89
CA ALA A 233 -15.05 -9.38 -6.89
C ALA A 233 -13.94 -10.44 -7.03
N ILE A 234 -13.47 -10.99 -5.90
CA ILE A 234 -12.50 -12.10 -5.85
C ILE A 234 -13.07 -13.31 -6.59
N GLN A 235 -14.30 -13.71 -6.29
CA GLN A 235 -14.92 -14.88 -6.92
C GLN A 235 -15.14 -14.68 -8.41
N ASP A 236 -15.64 -13.51 -8.85
CA ASP A 236 -15.79 -13.20 -10.26
C ASP A 236 -14.42 -13.16 -10.95
N GLY A 237 -13.42 -12.50 -10.36
CA GLY A 237 -12.07 -12.43 -10.89
C GLY A 237 -11.42 -13.80 -11.08
N LEU A 238 -11.58 -14.71 -10.13
CA LEU A 238 -11.12 -16.11 -10.27
C LEU A 238 -11.76 -16.77 -11.49
N GLY A 239 -13.04 -16.47 -11.77
CA GLY A 239 -13.76 -16.94 -12.96
C GLY A 239 -13.24 -16.37 -14.29
N ARG A 240 -12.51 -15.25 -14.28
CA ARG A 240 -12.02 -14.55 -15.48
C ARG A 240 -10.61 -14.96 -15.91
N VAL A 241 -9.87 -15.67 -15.07
CA VAL A 241 -8.51 -16.10 -15.41
C VAL A 241 -8.52 -17.02 -16.61
N GLY A 242 -7.70 -16.73 -17.61
CA GLY A 242 -7.52 -17.59 -18.79
C GLY A 242 -6.68 -18.84 -18.48
N ARG A 243 -6.59 -19.78 -19.43
CA ARG A 243 -5.74 -20.98 -19.30
C ARG A 243 -4.28 -20.61 -19.12
N GLY A 244 -3.62 -21.22 -18.15
CA GLY A 244 -2.23 -20.92 -17.77
C GLY A 244 -2.05 -19.54 -17.11
N GLY A 245 -3.16 -18.86 -16.80
CA GLY A 245 -3.14 -17.53 -16.20
C GLY A 245 -2.97 -17.53 -14.69
N THR A 246 -2.83 -16.33 -14.13
CA THR A 246 -2.59 -16.12 -12.71
C THR A 246 -3.63 -15.18 -12.11
N PHE A 247 -4.19 -15.56 -10.96
CA PHE A 247 -4.97 -14.69 -10.09
C PHE A 247 -4.07 -14.20 -8.95
N LEU A 248 -4.01 -12.89 -8.76
CA LEU A 248 -3.33 -12.25 -7.63
C LEU A 248 -4.34 -11.72 -6.63
N GLN A 249 -4.35 -12.28 -5.42
CA GLN A 249 -5.00 -11.67 -4.26
C GLN A 249 -4.08 -10.60 -3.70
N PHE A 250 -4.39 -9.34 -4.00
CA PHE A 250 -3.63 -8.18 -3.58
C PHE A 250 -4.39 -7.31 -2.56
N GLY A 251 -5.70 -7.13 -2.77
CA GLY A 251 -6.58 -6.45 -1.82
C GLY A 251 -6.73 -7.24 -0.52
N VAL A 252 -6.74 -6.53 0.61
CA VAL A 252 -7.00 -7.13 1.92
C VAL A 252 -8.48 -7.40 2.05
N ALA A 253 -8.84 -8.68 2.19
CA ALA A 253 -10.22 -9.10 2.44
C ALA A 253 -10.48 -9.23 3.94
N ASP A 254 -11.74 -9.07 4.35
CA ASP A 254 -12.18 -9.40 5.70
C ASP A 254 -11.77 -10.82 6.09
N TYR A 255 -11.38 -11.04 7.34
CA TYR A 255 -10.92 -12.33 7.85
C TYR A 255 -11.96 -13.46 7.67
N ALA A 256 -13.25 -13.12 7.76
CA ALA A 256 -14.36 -14.04 7.57
C ALA A 256 -14.77 -14.19 6.09
N ALA A 257 -14.21 -13.39 5.16
CA ALA A 257 -14.56 -13.45 3.75
C ALA A 257 -14.29 -14.86 3.18
N ARG A 258 -15.16 -15.31 2.29
CA ARG A 258 -15.05 -16.61 1.61
C ARG A 258 -15.38 -16.44 0.15
N ALA A 259 -14.57 -17.06 -0.72
CA ALA A 259 -14.83 -17.15 -2.16
C ALA A 259 -14.86 -18.61 -2.59
N VAL A 260 -15.75 -18.93 -3.52
CA VAL A 260 -15.87 -20.28 -4.09
C VAL A 260 -14.86 -20.43 -5.22
N ILE A 261 -14.15 -21.55 -5.23
CA ILE A 261 -13.23 -21.92 -6.30
C ILE A 261 -13.70 -23.20 -7.01
N GLU A 262 -13.27 -23.37 -8.24
CA GLU A 262 -13.53 -24.56 -9.07
C GLU A 262 -12.27 -25.41 -9.20
N PRO A 263 -12.02 -26.43 -8.31
CA PRO A 263 -10.78 -27.17 -8.30
C PRO A 263 -10.44 -27.87 -9.60
N TYR A 264 -11.46 -28.43 -10.31
CA TYR A 264 -11.26 -29.06 -11.60
C TYR A 264 -10.74 -28.07 -12.65
N ARG A 265 -11.28 -26.84 -12.66
CA ARG A 265 -10.83 -25.79 -13.57
C ARG A 265 -9.39 -25.38 -13.30
N ILE A 266 -9.00 -25.24 -12.01
CA ILE A 266 -7.61 -24.92 -11.61
C ILE A 266 -6.67 -25.98 -12.16
N TYR A 267 -6.97 -27.28 -11.96
CA TYR A 267 -6.16 -28.38 -12.46
C TYR A 267 -6.14 -28.43 -14.00
N ASN A 268 -7.29 -28.44 -14.63
CA ASN A 268 -7.42 -28.65 -16.09
C ASN A 268 -6.91 -27.47 -16.94
N GLN A 269 -6.88 -26.27 -16.38
CA GLN A 269 -6.45 -25.03 -17.05
C GLN A 269 -5.12 -24.49 -16.53
N GLU A 270 -4.46 -25.20 -15.62
CA GLU A 270 -3.16 -24.80 -15.01
C GLU A 270 -3.20 -23.37 -14.43
N ILE A 271 -4.28 -23.02 -13.72
CA ILE A 271 -4.44 -21.69 -13.12
C ILE A 271 -3.57 -21.58 -11.87
N THR A 272 -2.81 -20.49 -11.77
CA THR A 272 -2.09 -20.13 -10.55
C THR A 272 -2.93 -19.17 -9.72
N ILE A 273 -3.03 -19.42 -8.40
CA ILE A 273 -3.58 -18.48 -7.43
C ILE A 273 -2.44 -18.12 -6.48
N THR A 274 -2.18 -16.83 -6.33
CA THR A 274 -1.11 -16.33 -5.45
C THR A 274 -1.55 -15.13 -4.66
N GLY A 275 -0.89 -14.86 -3.53
CA GLY A 275 -1.12 -13.68 -2.70
C GLY A 275 0.15 -12.83 -2.62
N SER A 276 -0.03 -11.53 -2.35
CA SER A 276 1.05 -10.62 -2.02
C SER A 276 0.78 -9.99 -0.67
N MET A 277 1.77 -10.02 0.23
CA MET A 277 1.69 -9.46 1.56
C MET A 277 2.76 -8.40 1.75
N ALA A 278 2.32 -7.16 2.01
CA ALA A 278 3.11 -5.99 2.37
C ALA A 278 4.37 -5.77 1.49
N VAL A 279 5.43 -5.28 2.09
CA VAL A 279 6.71 -4.93 1.46
C VAL A 279 7.70 -6.09 1.63
N LEU A 280 8.42 -6.43 0.57
CA LEU A 280 9.57 -7.33 0.64
C LEU A 280 10.57 -7.00 -0.46
N HIS A 281 11.73 -6.43 -0.11
CA HIS A 281 12.79 -6.01 -1.05
C HIS A 281 12.30 -5.12 -2.21
N SER A 282 11.20 -4.42 -2.00
CA SER A 282 10.52 -3.59 -3.00
C SER A 282 10.60 -2.09 -2.68
N TYR A 283 10.94 -1.71 -1.44
CA TYR A 283 10.83 -0.33 -0.99
C TYR A 283 11.82 0.61 -1.71
N GLU A 284 13.11 0.26 -1.74
CA GLU A 284 14.13 1.06 -2.46
C GLU A 284 13.79 1.20 -3.95
N ARG A 285 13.37 0.09 -4.60
CA ARG A 285 12.94 0.11 -6.00
C ARG A 285 11.71 1.01 -6.21
N ALA A 286 10.78 1.00 -5.26
CA ALA A 286 9.63 1.89 -5.31
C ALA A 286 10.04 3.36 -5.15
N ALA A 287 11.00 3.66 -4.29
CA ALA A 287 11.56 5.01 -4.15
C ALA A 287 12.24 5.47 -5.43
N GLU A 288 13.03 4.63 -6.10
CA GLU A 288 13.64 4.90 -7.40
C GLU A 288 12.59 5.11 -8.50
N LEU A 289 11.56 4.25 -8.56
CA LEU A 289 10.47 4.37 -9.52
C LEU A 289 9.66 5.65 -9.29
N PHE A 290 9.40 6.00 -8.05
CA PHE A 290 8.72 7.25 -7.69
C PHE A 290 9.55 8.46 -8.11
N ALA A 291 10.84 8.48 -7.81
CA ALA A 291 11.77 9.53 -8.22
C ALA A 291 11.90 9.63 -9.76
N ALA A 292 11.77 8.52 -10.48
CA ALA A 292 11.72 8.50 -11.94
C ALA A 292 10.38 8.95 -12.54
N GLY A 293 9.40 9.35 -11.70
CA GLY A 293 8.12 9.88 -12.16
C GLY A 293 7.15 8.80 -12.66
N VAL A 294 7.24 7.58 -12.12
CA VAL A 294 6.30 6.48 -12.46
C VAL A 294 4.87 6.80 -12.04
N LEU A 295 4.71 7.53 -10.93
CA LEU A 295 3.43 8.05 -10.48
C LEU A 295 3.41 9.58 -10.60
N ASP A 296 2.27 10.12 -11.04
CA ASP A 296 1.98 11.55 -10.93
C ASP A 296 1.27 11.82 -9.60
N PRO A 297 1.93 12.47 -8.62
CA PRO A 297 1.29 12.76 -7.33
C PRO A 297 0.00 13.57 -7.48
N GLY A 298 -0.11 14.44 -8.49
CA GLY A 298 -1.32 15.22 -8.76
C GLY A 298 -2.52 14.36 -9.15
N VAL A 299 -2.28 13.20 -9.75
CA VAL A 299 -3.34 12.22 -10.06
C VAL A 299 -3.66 11.36 -8.84
N PHE A 300 -2.66 10.93 -8.09
CA PHE A 300 -2.86 9.97 -6.98
C PHE A 300 -3.34 10.64 -5.70
N ILE A 301 -2.82 11.82 -5.33
CA ILE A 301 -3.18 12.52 -4.11
C ILE A 301 -4.41 13.41 -4.42
N SER A 302 -5.54 13.06 -3.84
CA SER A 302 -6.78 13.82 -4.04
C SER A 302 -7.03 14.87 -2.96
N ASP A 303 -6.56 14.63 -1.75
CA ASP A 303 -6.88 15.48 -0.60
C ASP A 303 -5.67 15.58 0.35
N ARG A 304 -5.58 16.74 1.02
CA ARG A 304 -4.61 16.99 2.08
C ARG A 304 -5.33 17.61 3.26
N PHE A 305 -5.18 17.03 4.42
CA PHE A 305 -5.76 17.51 5.67
C PHE A 305 -4.65 17.87 6.66
N PRO A 306 -4.86 18.87 7.52
CA PRO A 306 -3.99 19.04 8.68
C PRO A 306 -4.17 17.86 9.64
N LEU A 307 -3.19 17.62 10.53
CA LEU A 307 -3.28 16.57 11.54
C LEU A 307 -4.56 16.68 12.40
N SER A 308 -5.02 17.92 12.67
CA SER A 308 -6.29 18.19 13.36
C SER A 308 -7.53 17.75 12.59
N GLY A 309 -7.42 17.55 11.30
CA GLY A 309 -8.49 17.08 10.41
C GLY A 309 -8.50 15.56 10.20
N TYR A 310 -7.71 14.80 10.95
CA TYR A 310 -7.56 13.35 10.75
C TYR A 310 -8.89 12.59 10.77
N ALA A 311 -9.77 12.89 11.72
CA ALA A 311 -11.09 12.25 11.79
C ALA A 311 -11.93 12.51 10.53
N GLN A 312 -11.92 13.75 10.01
CA GLN A 312 -12.60 14.10 8.76
C GLN A 312 -11.98 13.38 7.55
N ALA A 313 -10.65 13.25 7.53
CA ALA A 313 -9.95 12.49 6.50
C ALA A 313 -10.36 11.01 6.52
N VAL A 314 -10.48 10.40 7.70
CA VAL A 314 -10.98 9.02 7.89
C VAL A 314 -12.43 8.88 7.42
N GLU A 315 -13.31 9.79 7.77
CA GLU A 315 -14.72 9.79 7.31
C GLU A 315 -14.79 9.85 5.77
N ARG A 316 -14.03 10.75 5.16
CA ARG A 316 -13.97 10.88 3.70
C ARG A 316 -13.44 9.62 3.03
N PHE A 317 -12.38 9.04 3.58
CA PHE A 317 -11.80 7.79 3.09
C PHE A 317 -12.78 6.61 3.22
N SER A 318 -13.46 6.48 4.37
CA SER A 318 -14.47 5.43 4.64
C SER A 318 -15.67 5.52 3.72
N ALA A 319 -16.05 6.74 3.32
CA ALA A 319 -17.11 6.96 2.32
C ALA A 319 -16.68 6.58 0.89
N GLY A 320 -15.47 6.10 0.68
CA GLY A 320 -14.92 5.76 -0.64
C GLY A 320 -14.64 6.97 -1.53
N LEU A 321 -14.58 8.16 -0.93
CA LEU A 321 -14.31 9.43 -1.60
C LEU A 321 -12.79 9.69 -1.65
N GLY A 322 -12.34 10.22 -2.79
CA GLY A 322 -10.93 10.50 -3.02
C GLY A 322 -10.14 9.26 -3.44
N ARG A 323 -8.84 9.48 -3.61
CA ARG A 323 -7.83 8.46 -3.94
C ARG A 323 -6.89 8.29 -2.73
N LYS A 324 -5.66 8.79 -2.82
CA LYS A 324 -4.80 8.89 -1.63
C LYS A 324 -5.11 10.19 -0.90
N ILE A 325 -5.44 10.08 0.37
CA ILE A 325 -5.62 11.21 1.28
C ILE A 325 -4.37 11.30 2.15
N LEU A 326 -3.75 12.49 2.20
CA LEU A 326 -2.62 12.77 3.06
C LEU A 326 -3.03 13.58 4.27
N VAL A 327 -2.41 13.30 5.40
CA VAL A 327 -2.48 14.09 6.62
C VAL A 327 -1.11 14.72 6.88
N GLN A 328 -1.10 16.02 7.22
CA GLN A 328 0.11 16.81 7.42
C GLN A 328 0.10 17.42 8.83
N PRO A 329 1.17 17.26 9.61
CA PRO A 329 1.33 17.89 10.92
C PRO A 329 1.31 19.41 10.90
#